data_0c879ca830f9f865116990885eaf62d2
#
_entry.id   0c879ca830f9f865116990885eaf62d2
#
_cell.length_a   1.000
_cell.length_b   1.000
_cell.length_c   1.000
_cell.angle_alpha   90.00
_cell.angle_beta   90.00
_cell.angle_gamma   90.00
#
_symmetry.space_group_name_H-M   'P 1'
#
loop_
_entity.id
_entity.type
_entity.pdbx_description
1 polymer ?
#
loop_
_entity_poly.entity_id
_entity_poly.type
_entity_poly.pdbx_seq_one_letter_code
_entity_poly.pdbx_strand_id
1 'polypeptide(L)'
;MSNEIYDLRSAIEFLKKQQNQFVETSIEADPNAEIAGVYRYVGAGGTVPRPTKKDGPTMLFNNVKGFPNKSVLIGLLASRKRVGMLLNADYKKMGWHLRNAVNHLISPVVINTKPVCQEEIYLASDKDFDLRKLVPAPTNTPEDAGPYITMGVCSGTDPENGYTDVTIHRLCIQSRDEMTMFITPGSRHLGVFWEKYLKQNKPMPISISIGMDPAIYMAVAFEAPTTPLGFNELQIAGALRGKPVELARCITIPETCIAHAEYVIEGELIPGKTMREDINTNTGKAMPEFPGYTGEAKLDDPNYLPVIKVKAVTTRHNPIMLSCIGPSQEHVSMAGIPTEASIIDLIEKAMPGRLVNVHAAPCGGGKFVSILQIKKRNINDEGRQRQAALLAFSAFSEMKHVFLVDPDVDIFDMDDLMWAMTTRFQGDIDFIPIPGVHTHVLDPSNDPLYDPSIRVHGISCKSIFDCTVPFTLKDQFERCKFMEIDRQKWNIEE
;
A
#
# COMPACT_ATOMS: atom_id res chain seq x y z
N MET A 1 -28.93 2.04 -12.48
CA MET A 1 -28.54 2.41 -11.12
C MET A 1 -27.02 2.45 -11.11
N SER A 2 -26.40 3.60 -10.83
CA SER A 2 -24.95 3.69 -10.70
C SER A 2 -24.55 2.79 -9.53
N ASN A 3 -23.69 1.80 -9.77
CA ASN A 3 -23.08 1.01 -8.70
C ASN A 3 -22.06 1.91 -8.00
N GLU A 4 -22.52 2.81 -7.17
CA GLU A 4 -21.67 3.74 -6.45
C GLU A 4 -20.98 2.99 -5.30
N ILE A 5 -19.64 2.94 -5.34
CA ILE A 5 -18.81 2.38 -4.27
C ILE A 5 -18.51 3.49 -3.27
N TYR A 6 -18.91 3.30 -2.01
CA TYR A 6 -18.73 4.27 -0.93
C TYR A 6 -18.28 3.65 0.40
N ASP A 7 -18.30 2.31 0.51
CA ASP A 7 -17.81 1.53 1.65
C ASP A 7 -17.31 0.16 1.18
N LEU A 8 -16.82 -0.67 2.11
CA LEU A 8 -16.36 -2.02 1.81
C LEU A 8 -17.48 -2.91 1.26
N ARG A 9 -18.69 -2.82 1.84
CA ARG A 9 -19.82 -3.69 1.45
C ARG A 9 -20.30 -3.39 0.05
N SER A 10 -20.38 -2.13 -0.34
CA SER A 10 -20.72 -1.74 -1.72
C SER A 10 -19.65 -2.17 -2.72
N ALA A 11 -18.36 -2.17 -2.33
CA ALA A 11 -17.29 -2.73 -3.15
C ALA A 11 -17.44 -4.25 -3.34
N ILE A 12 -17.77 -5.00 -2.27
CA ILE A 12 -18.06 -6.43 -2.33
C ILE A 12 -19.24 -6.73 -3.26
N GLU A 13 -20.35 -5.99 -3.11
CA GLU A 13 -21.54 -6.18 -3.96
C GLU A 13 -21.28 -5.81 -5.43
N PHE A 14 -20.38 -4.88 -5.69
CA PHE A 14 -19.90 -4.59 -7.05
C PHE A 14 -19.10 -5.79 -7.59
N LEU A 15 -18.14 -6.32 -6.81
CA LEU A 15 -17.27 -7.41 -7.24
C LEU A 15 -18.02 -8.73 -7.44
N LYS A 16 -19.06 -9.02 -6.66
CA LYS A 16 -19.92 -10.19 -6.84
C LYS A 16 -20.58 -10.24 -8.23
N LYS A 17 -20.79 -9.08 -8.86
CA LYS A 17 -21.37 -8.96 -10.21
C LYS A 17 -20.32 -9.07 -11.33
N GLN A 18 -19.03 -9.06 -10.98
CA GLN A 18 -17.94 -9.13 -11.95
C GLN A 18 -17.42 -10.57 -12.04
N GLN A 19 -17.30 -11.07 -13.26
CA GLN A 19 -16.83 -12.45 -13.50
C GLN A 19 -15.43 -12.66 -12.89
N ASN A 20 -15.27 -13.71 -12.09
CA ASN A 20 -14.00 -14.10 -11.49
C ASN A 20 -13.33 -13.05 -10.56
N GLN A 21 -14.11 -12.10 -10.02
CA GLN A 21 -13.55 -11.07 -9.13
C GLN A 21 -13.82 -11.32 -7.65
N PHE A 22 -14.74 -12.23 -7.30
CA PHE A 22 -15.12 -12.50 -5.93
C PHE A 22 -15.42 -13.98 -5.70
N VAL A 23 -14.97 -14.50 -4.57
CA VAL A 23 -15.33 -15.82 -4.03
C VAL A 23 -15.59 -15.74 -2.54
N GLU A 24 -16.43 -16.61 -2.01
CA GLU A 24 -16.67 -16.72 -0.58
C GLU A 24 -16.69 -18.17 -0.14
N THR A 25 -16.39 -18.41 1.15
CA THR A 25 -16.40 -19.73 1.76
C THR A 25 -17.04 -19.70 3.14
N SER A 26 -17.83 -20.75 3.45
CA SER A 26 -18.37 -21.02 4.78
C SER A 26 -17.63 -22.13 5.52
N ILE A 27 -16.57 -22.66 4.92
CA ILE A 27 -15.67 -23.59 5.60
C ILE A 27 -15.03 -22.85 6.77
N GLU A 28 -15.02 -23.46 7.97
CA GLU A 28 -14.32 -22.87 9.11
C GLU A 28 -12.84 -22.71 8.79
N ALA A 29 -12.33 -21.50 8.95
CA ALA A 29 -10.93 -21.16 8.69
C ALA A 29 -10.28 -20.61 9.95
N ASP A 30 -9.10 -21.13 10.30
CA ASP A 30 -8.31 -20.64 11.42
C ASP A 30 -7.61 -19.32 11.01
N PRO A 31 -7.81 -18.22 11.74
CA PRO A 31 -7.09 -16.97 11.45
C PRO A 31 -5.59 -17.10 11.68
N ASN A 32 -5.13 -18.12 12.39
CA ASN A 32 -3.71 -18.39 12.60
C ASN A 32 -3.11 -19.14 11.40
N ALA A 33 -2.58 -18.40 10.45
CA ALA A 33 -1.87 -18.83 9.25
C ALA A 33 -2.70 -19.53 8.16
N GLU A 34 -3.87 -20.15 8.48
CA GLU A 34 -4.63 -20.91 7.49
C GLU A 34 -5.28 -20.00 6.45
N ILE A 35 -5.92 -18.89 6.88
CA ILE A 35 -6.56 -17.93 5.97
C ILE A 35 -5.55 -17.45 4.91
N ALA A 36 -4.35 -17.04 5.32
CA ALA A 36 -3.29 -16.60 4.40
C ALA A 36 -2.78 -17.77 3.54
N GLY A 37 -2.62 -18.95 4.15
CA GLY A 37 -2.23 -20.18 3.47
C GLY A 37 -3.18 -20.58 2.34
N VAL A 38 -4.50 -20.46 2.57
CA VAL A 38 -5.54 -20.69 1.55
C VAL A 38 -5.47 -19.64 0.45
N TYR A 39 -5.43 -18.33 0.83
CA TYR A 39 -5.47 -17.25 -0.14
C TYR A 39 -4.25 -17.24 -1.07
N ARG A 40 -3.09 -17.73 -0.63
CA ARG A 40 -1.91 -17.93 -1.48
C ARG A 40 -2.23 -18.75 -2.75
N TYR A 41 -3.11 -19.73 -2.66
CA TYR A 41 -3.54 -20.54 -3.81
C TYR A 41 -4.67 -19.92 -4.62
N VAL A 42 -5.41 -18.98 -4.05
CA VAL A 42 -6.53 -18.31 -4.71
C VAL A 42 -6.04 -17.17 -5.60
N GLY A 43 -5.07 -16.37 -5.16
CA GLY A 43 -4.60 -15.27 -5.98
C GLY A 43 -3.85 -14.16 -5.24
N ALA A 44 -2.98 -14.52 -4.30
CA ALA A 44 -2.21 -13.53 -3.53
C ALA A 44 -1.23 -12.72 -4.39
N GLY A 45 -0.64 -13.32 -5.43
CA GLY A 45 0.32 -12.64 -6.30
C GLY A 45 1.54 -12.06 -5.58
N GLY A 46 2.13 -11.02 -6.15
CA GLY A 46 3.29 -10.32 -5.57
C GLY A 46 4.51 -11.22 -5.45
N THR A 47 5.20 -11.12 -4.31
CA THR A 47 6.38 -11.93 -3.98
C THR A 47 6.09 -13.05 -2.97
N VAL A 48 4.82 -13.36 -2.74
CA VAL A 48 4.43 -14.55 -1.96
C VAL A 48 5.13 -15.78 -2.57
N PRO A 49 5.92 -16.55 -1.79
CA PRO A 49 6.71 -17.63 -2.31
C PRO A 49 5.88 -18.63 -3.13
N ARG A 50 6.24 -18.75 -4.40
CA ARG A 50 5.59 -19.64 -5.36
C ARG A 50 4.06 -19.48 -5.36
N PRO A 51 3.53 -18.28 -5.65
CA PRO A 51 2.09 -18.11 -5.79
C PRO A 51 1.62 -18.98 -6.93
N THR A 52 0.57 -19.75 -6.70
CA THR A 52 -0.02 -20.58 -7.75
C THR A 52 -0.84 -19.76 -8.72
N LYS A 53 -1.34 -18.59 -8.28
CA LYS A 53 -1.98 -17.59 -9.12
C LYS A 53 -1.40 -16.21 -8.84
N LYS A 54 -0.98 -15.53 -9.89
CA LYS A 54 -0.50 -14.14 -9.84
C LYS A 54 -1.63 -13.11 -9.75
N ASP A 55 -2.82 -13.47 -10.23
CA ASP A 55 -4.03 -12.65 -10.23
C ASP A 55 -5.23 -13.55 -9.99
N GLY A 56 -5.99 -13.28 -8.96
CA GLY A 56 -7.15 -14.06 -8.57
C GLY A 56 -8.22 -13.21 -7.86
N PRO A 57 -9.38 -13.80 -7.54
CA PRO A 57 -10.49 -13.07 -6.93
C PRO A 57 -10.17 -12.58 -5.52
N THR A 58 -10.91 -11.58 -5.06
CA THR A 58 -11.08 -11.27 -3.64
C THR A 58 -11.77 -12.43 -2.95
N MET A 59 -11.34 -12.79 -1.74
CA MET A 59 -11.91 -13.92 -1.00
C MET A 59 -12.45 -13.51 0.36
N LEU A 60 -13.71 -13.88 0.63
CA LEU A 60 -14.39 -13.68 1.91
C LEU A 60 -14.50 -15.00 2.67
N PHE A 61 -13.98 -15.03 3.88
CA PHE A 61 -14.11 -16.12 4.83
C PHE A 61 -15.25 -15.79 5.82
N ASN A 62 -16.41 -16.42 5.64
CA ASN A 62 -17.61 -16.13 6.43
C ASN A 62 -17.65 -16.86 7.78
N ASN A 63 -16.82 -17.87 7.99
CA ASN A 63 -16.74 -18.66 9.20
C ASN A 63 -15.30 -18.68 9.72
N VAL A 64 -15.02 -17.75 10.63
CA VAL A 64 -13.68 -17.60 11.22
C VAL A 64 -13.67 -18.26 12.60
N LYS A 65 -12.81 -19.25 12.78
CA LYS A 65 -12.67 -20.01 14.03
C LYS A 65 -12.48 -19.11 15.23
N GLY A 66 -13.35 -19.25 16.22
CA GLY A 66 -13.31 -18.44 17.46
C GLY A 66 -13.98 -17.05 17.34
N PHE A 67 -14.52 -16.67 16.18
CA PHE A 67 -15.10 -15.35 15.94
C PHE A 67 -16.51 -15.45 15.33
N PRO A 68 -17.53 -15.83 16.10
CA PRO A 68 -18.88 -15.95 15.58
C PRO A 68 -19.39 -14.61 15.02
N ASN A 69 -20.11 -14.66 13.91
CA ASN A 69 -20.69 -13.51 13.20
C ASN A 69 -19.66 -12.47 12.71
N LYS A 70 -18.41 -12.87 12.52
CA LYS A 70 -17.37 -12.03 11.96
C LYS A 70 -16.74 -12.73 10.75
N SER A 71 -16.33 -11.92 9.80
CA SER A 71 -15.73 -12.40 8.54
C SER A 71 -14.37 -11.78 8.33
N VAL A 72 -13.53 -12.43 7.53
CA VAL A 72 -12.26 -11.90 7.05
C VAL A 72 -12.27 -11.81 5.53
N LEU A 73 -11.93 -10.64 4.99
CA LEU A 73 -11.78 -10.40 3.56
C LEU A 73 -10.31 -10.17 3.23
N ILE A 74 -9.80 -10.86 2.20
CA ILE A 74 -8.45 -10.70 1.69
C ILE A 74 -8.47 -10.48 0.18
N GLY A 75 -7.54 -9.68 -0.31
CA GLY A 75 -7.29 -9.51 -1.73
C GLY A 75 -8.19 -8.51 -2.44
N LEU A 76 -8.80 -7.57 -1.71
CA LEU A 76 -9.61 -6.51 -2.31
C LEU A 76 -8.83 -5.76 -3.40
N LEU A 77 -7.57 -5.47 -3.16
CA LEU A 77 -6.67 -4.72 -4.04
C LEU A 77 -5.57 -5.60 -4.69
N ALA A 78 -5.68 -6.93 -4.58
CA ALA A 78 -4.67 -7.88 -5.07
C ALA A 78 -4.66 -8.06 -6.60
N SER A 79 -5.30 -7.19 -7.34
CA SER A 79 -5.27 -7.14 -8.81
C SER A 79 -5.34 -5.70 -9.27
N ARG A 80 -4.35 -5.27 -10.07
CA ARG A 80 -4.36 -3.91 -10.65
C ARG A 80 -5.61 -3.68 -11.53
N LYS A 81 -6.07 -4.71 -12.27
CA LYS A 81 -7.30 -4.65 -13.06
C LYS A 81 -8.52 -4.42 -12.16
N ARG A 82 -8.60 -5.13 -11.03
CA ARG A 82 -9.67 -4.95 -10.05
C ARG A 82 -9.65 -3.56 -9.41
N VAL A 83 -8.47 -3.03 -9.06
CA VAL A 83 -8.34 -1.65 -8.58
C VAL A 83 -8.90 -0.66 -9.61
N GLY A 84 -8.58 -0.87 -10.90
CA GLY A 84 -9.15 -0.07 -12.00
C GLY A 84 -10.69 -0.15 -12.05
N MET A 85 -11.26 -1.35 -11.94
CA MET A 85 -12.72 -1.53 -11.89
C MET A 85 -13.35 -0.83 -10.68
N LEU A 86 -12.76 -0.97 -9.49
CA LEU A 86 -13.26 -0.39 -8.25
C LEU A 86 -13.19 1.15 -8.23
N LEU A 87 -12.23 1.75 -8.93
CA LEU A 87 -12.07 3.19 -9.06
C LEU A 87 -12.59 3.75 -10.40
N ASN A 88 -13.26 2.93 -11.19
CA ASN A 88 -13.77 3.28 -12.52
C ASN A 88 -12.71 3.95 -13.42
N ALA A 89 -11.54 3.34 -13.50
CA ALA A 89 -10.38 3.85 -14.23
C ALA A 89 -9.69 2.76 -15.07
N ASP A 90 -9.04 3.17 -16.16
CA ASP A 90 -8.17 2.25 -16.91
C ASP A 90 -6.99 1.80 -16.03
N TYR A 91 -6.88 0.50 -15.81
CA TYR A 91 -5.85 -0.08 -14.96
C TYR A 91 -4.42 0.23 -15.44
N LYS A 92 -4.20 0.45 -16.74
CA LYS A 92 -2.91 0.89 -17.30
C LYS A 92 -2.63 2.38 -17.06
N LYS A 93 -3.62 3.18 -16.70
CA LYS A 93 -3.53 4.64 -16.48
C LYS A 93 -3.79 5.05 -15.02
N MET A 94 -3.69 4.11 -14.08
CA MET A 94 -3.99 4.37 -12.67
C MET A 94 -3.15 5.51 -12.07
N GLY A 95 -1.86 5.59 -12.38
CA GLY A 95 -1.02 6.68 -11.91
C GLY A 95 -1.53 8.06 -12.37
N TRP A 96 -1.96 8.18 -13.64
CA TRP A 96 -2.57 9.40 -14.16
C TRP A 96 -3.92 9.72 -13.51
N HIS A 97 -4.72 8.69 -13.24
CA HIS A 97 -6.01 8.85 -12.57
C HIS A 97 -5.85 9.39 -11.14
N LEU A 98 -4.94 8.82 -10.37
CA LEU A 98 -4.64 9.29 -9.01
C LEU A 98 -4.00 10.69 -9.00
N ARG A 99 -3.08 10.98 -9.94
CA ARG A 99 -2.53 12.33 -10.11
C ARG A 99 -3.64 13.36 -10.36
N ASN A 100 -4.63 13.01 -11.19
CA ASN A 100 -5.76 13.89 -11.40
C ASN A 100 -6.52 14.18 -10.10
N ALA A 101 -6.71 13.16 -9.25
CA ALA A 101 -7.33 13.34 -7.94
C ALA A 101 -6.51 14.24 -7.00
N VAL A 102 -5.17 14.10 -7.00
CA VAL A 102 -4.26 14.99 -6.23
C VAL A 102 -4.41 16.45 -6.64
N ASN A 103 -4.75 16.72 -7.91
CA ASN A 103 -4.92 18.08 -8.41
C ASN A 103 -6.39 18.62 -8.29
N HIS A 104 -7.34 17.81 -7.79
CA HIS A 104 -8.77 18.19 -7.68
C HIS A 104 -9.37 17.77 -6.33
N LEU A 105 -8.74 18.16 -5.25
CA LEU A 105 -9.02 17.70 -3.88
C LEU A 105 -10.45 18.00 -3.42
N ILE A 106 -11.05 17.05 -2.68
CA ILE A 106 -12.34 17.21 -2.02
C ILE A 106 -12.17 16.91 -0.52
N SER A 107 -12.30 17.91 0.32
CA SER A 107 -12.09 17.79 1.76
C SER A 107 -13.10 16.87 2.43
N PRO A 108 -12.69 16.07 3.44
CA PRO A 108 -13.62 15.27 4.23
C PRO A 108 -14.56 16.13 5.05
N VAL A 109 -15.68 15.55 5.50
CA VAL A 109 -16.70 16.23 6.31
C VAL A 109 -17.04 15.41 7.54
N VAL A 110 -17.20 16.07 8.69
CA VAL A 110 -17.66 15.40 9.93
C VAL A 110 -19.19 15.39 9.93
N ILE A 111 -19.78 14.18 10.02
CA ILE A 111 -21.23 14.01 10.09
C ILE A 111 -21.73 14.14 11.53
N ASN A 112 -22.99 14.57 11.66
CA ASN A 112 -23.67 14.69 12.96
C ASN A 112 -24.71 13.57 13.20
N THR A 113 -24.90 12.69 12.23
CA THR A 113 -25.75 11.51 12.36
C THR A 113 -24.99 10.35 12.99
N LYS A 114 -25.69 9.38 13.59
CA LYS A 114 -25.05 8.17 14.10
C LYS A 114 -24.39 7.41 12.93
N PRO A 115 -23.06 7.20 12.97
CA PRO A 115 -22.36 6.51 11.89
C PRO A 115 -22.55 4.99 12.01
N VAL A 116 -22.46 4.29 10.88
CA VAL A 116 -22.58 2.83 10.86
C VAL A 116 -21.40 2.13 11.57
N CYS A 117 -20.22 2.73 11.60
CA CYS A 117 -19.07 2.19 12.34
C CYS A 117 -19.27 2.16 13.88
N GLN A 118 -20.37 2.74 14.40
CA GLN A 118 -20.71 2.76 15.83
C GLN A 118 -22.06 2.06 16.10
N GLU A 119 -22.43 1.07 15.29
CA GLU A 119 -23.62 0.26 15.54
C GLU A 119 -23.47 -0.55 16.83
N GLU A 120 -22.28 -1.12 17.06
CA GLU A 120 -21.88 -1.81 18.29
C GLU A 120 -20.69 -1.12 18.94
N ILE A 121 -20.68 -1.07 20.28
CA ILE A 121 -19.67 -0.34 21.06
C ILE A 121 -19.19 -1.25 22.18
N TYR A 122 -17.86 -1.44 22.26
CA TYR A 122 -17.18 -2.24 23.27
C TYR A 122 -16.15 -1.36 23.98
N LEU A 123 -16.36 -1.07 25.27
CA LEU A 123 -15.45 -0.23 26.05
C LEU A 123 -14.39 -1.10 26.76
N ALA A 124 -13.14 -0.65 26.77
CA ALA A 124 -12.06 -1.37 27.44
C ALA A 124 -12.25 -1.44 28.98
N SER A 125 -13.10 -0.57 29.55
CA SER A 125 -13.55 -0.62 30.94
C SER A 125 -14.45 -1.82 31.24
N ASP A 126 -15.10 -2.40 30.24
CA ASP A 126 -16.04 -3.48 30.44
C ASP A 126 -15.30 -4.77 30.80
N LYS A 127 -15.86 -5.52 31.77
CA LYS A 127 -15.20 -6.72 32.30
C LYS A 127 -14.88 -7.77 31.22
N ASP A 128 -15.78 -7.91 30.24
CA ASP A 128 -15.70 -8.94 29.20
C ASP A 128 -14.98 -8.44 27.93
N PHE A 129 -14.49 -7.19 27.93
CA PHE A 129 -13.73 -6.69 26.80
C PHE A 129 -12.44 -7.49 26.60
N ASP A 130 -12.22 -7.95 25.38
CA ASP A 130 -10.94 -8.56 24.98
C ASP A 130 -10.74 -8.36 23.46
N LEU A 131 -9.76 -7.52 23.11
CA LEU A 131 -9.43 -7.20 21.72
C LEU A 131 -9.17 -8.48 20.87
N ARG A 132 -8.55 -9.50 21.49
CA ARG A 132 -8.24 -10.79 20.86
C ARG A 132 -9.49 -11.62 20.49
N LYS A 133 -10.65 -11.28 21.06
CA LYS A 133 -11.95 -11.91 20.78
C LYS A 133 -12.85 -11.01 19.94
N LEU A 134 -12.56 -9.72 19.93
CA LEU A 134 -13.35 -8.74 19.19
C LEU A 134 -12.88 -8.60 17.73
N VAL A 135 -11.58 -8.67 17.47
CA VAL A 135 -11.00 -8.41 16.15
C VAL A 135 -10.36 -9.70 15.60
N PRO A 136 -10.89 -10.29 14.52
CA PRO A 136 -10.36 -11.51 13.91
C PRO A 136 -9.15 -11.20 13.03
N ALA A 137 -8.12 -10.58 13.61
CA ALA A 137 -6.88 -10.23 12.91
C ALA A 137 -6.09 -11.51 12.58
N PRO A 138 -5.74 -11.76 11.31
CA PRO A 138 -4.97 -12.94 10.93
C PRO A 138 -3.50 -12.86 11.36
N THR A 139 -2.92 -14.01 11.68
CA THR A 139 -1.49 -14.28 11.59
C THR A 139 -1.22 -14.83 10.20
N ASN A 140 -0.28 -14.26 9.43
CA ASN A 140 -0.13 -14.66 8.02
C ASN A 140 0.72 -15.91 7.83
N THR A 141 1.78 -16.07 8.64
CA THR A 141 2.63 -17.26 8.63
C THR A 141 2.80 -17.81 10.06
N PRO A 142 3.14 -19.11 10.22
CA PRO A 142 3.37 -19.69 11.54
C PRO A 142 4.54 -19.03 12.31
N GLU A 143 5.39 -18.27 11.62
CA GLU A 143 6.56 -17.61 12.19
C GLU A 143 6.32 -16.14 12.55
N ASP A 144 5.16 -15.58 12.20
CA ASP A 144 4.82 -14.19 12.53
C ASP A 144 4.74 -13.97 14.05
N ALA A 145 5.05 -12.75 14.47
CA ALA A 145 5.02 -12.36 15.88
C ALA A 145 3.64 -12.52 16.55
N GLY A 146 2.56 -12.46 15.78
CA GLY A 146 1.20 -12.59 16.31
C GLY A 146 0.12 -12.17 15.30
N PRO A 147 -1.12 -11.95 15.78
CA PRO A 147 -2.20 -11.49 14.92
C PRO A 147 -2.01 -10.02 14.55
N TYR A 148 -2.05 -9.72 13.24
CA TYR A 148 -1.79 -8.39 12.71
C TYR A 148 -3.03 -7.73 12.10
N ILE A 149 -3.22 -6.47 12.42
CA ILE A 149 -4.07 -5.55 11.67
C ILE A 149 -3.17 -4.92 10.59
N THR A 150 -3.30 -5.40 9.35
CA THR A 150 -2.47 -5.01 8.22
C THR A 150 -3.08 -3.90 7.36
N MET A 151 -4.40 -3.70 7.48
CA MET A 151 -5.19 -2.70 6.75
C MET A 151 -5.78 -1.65 7.70
N GLY A 152 -5.07 -1.37 8.80
CA GLY A 152 -5.45 -0.34 9.77
C GLY A 152 -5.07 1.05 9.28
N VAL A 153 -6.06 1.88 9.00
CA VAL A 153 -5.88 3.29 8.66
C VAL A 153 -5.87 4.10 9.97
N CYS A 154 -4.69 4.55 10.34
CA CYS A 154 -4.42 5.29 11.56
C CYS A 154 -4.60 6.79 11.32
N SER A 155 -5.35 7.45 12.18
CA SER A 155 -5.52 8.90 12.18
C SER A 155 -5.13 9.49 13.52
N GLY A 156 -4.36 10.56 13.49
CA GLY A 156 -3.95 11.31 14.67
C GLY A 156 -3.73 12.78 14.36
N THR A 157 -3.73 13.62 15.39
CA THR A 157 -3.67 15.07 15.27
C THR A 157 -2.36 15.62 15.87
N ASP A 158 -1.71 16.54 15.16
CA ASP A 158 -0.54 17.27 15.63
C ASP A 158 -0.91 18.14 16.86
N PRO A 159 -0.25 17.97 18.01
CA PRO A 159 -0.62 18.67 19.24
C PRO A 159 -0.32 20.19 19.20
N GLU A 160 0.46 20.66 18.22
CA GLU A 160 0.88 22.07 18.15
C GLU A 160 0.06 22.90 17.16
N ASN A 161 -0.34 22.32 16.03
CA ASN A 161 -1.00 23.07 14.98
C ASN A 161 -2.35 22.48 14.54
N GLY A 162 -2.73 21.31 15.07
CA GLY A 162 -4.00 20.66 14.77
C GLY A 162 -4.07 20.01 13.37
N TYR A 163 -2.95 19.82 12.69
CA TYR A 163 -2.92 19.07 11.44
C TYR A 163 -3.27 17.60 11.69
N THR A 164 -4.05 17.03 10.81
CA THR A 164 -4.41 15.60 10.87
C THR A 164 -3.65 14.84 9.79
N ASP A 165 -3.05 13.72 10.17
CA ASP A 165 -2.46 12.76 9.26
C ASP A 165 -3.28 11.46 9.26
N VAL A 166 -3.42 10.83 8.10
CA VAL A 166 -4.20 9.59 7.92
C VAL A 166 -3.41 8.62 7.04
N THR A 167 -2.85 7.58 7.66
CA THR A 167 -1.94 6.66 6.98
C THR A 167 -2.07 5.22 7.46
N ILE A 168 -1.57 4.25 6.68
CA ILE A 168 -1.61 2.84 7.04
C ILE A 168 -0.39 2.47 7.87
N HIS A 169 -0.64 1.78 9.00
CA HIS A 169 0.41 1.16 9.80
C HIS A 169 0.05 -0.29 10.14
N ARG A 170 1.09 -1.15 10.28
CA ARG A 170 0.89 -2.48 10.84
C ARG A 170 0.79 -2.39 12.35
N LEU A 171 -0.18 -3.12 12.90
CA LEU A 171 -0.40 -3.20 14.34
C LEU A 171 -0.50 -4.67 14.75
N CYS A 172 0.18 -5.06 15.82
CA CYS A 172 0.12 -6.42 16.35
C CYS A 172 -0.63 -6.45 17.67
N ILE A 173 -1.67 -7.26 17.76
CA ILE A 173 -2.49 -7.40 18.98
C ILE A 173 -1.69 -8.17 20.02
N GLN A 174 -1.48 -7.59 21.19
CA GLN A 174 -0.64 -8.16 22.25
C GLN A 174 -1.44 -8.71 23.43
N SER A 175 -2.47 -8.01 23.83
CA SER A 175 -3.23 -8.39 25.01
C SER A 175 -4.71 -8.04 24.87
N ARG A 176 -5.42 -8.14 25.98
CA ARG A 176 -6.82 -7.77 26.09
C ARG A 176 -7.13 -6.37 25.54
N ASP A 177 -6.24 -5.40 25.77
CA ASP A 177 -6.44 -3.99 25.48
C ASP A 177 -5.15 -3.27 25.06
N GLU A 178 -4.17 -4.01 24.55
CA GLU A 178 -2.91 -3.44 24.09
C GLU A 178 -2.50 -4.04 22.75
N MET A 179 -1.92 -3.19 21.90
CA MET A 179 -1.29 -3.55 20.63
C MET A 179 -0.01 -2.75 20.41
N THR A 180 0.93 -3.30 19.69
CA THR A 180 2.10 -2.57 19.22
C THR A 180 1.79 -1.90 17.88
N MET A 181 2.43 -0.77 17.62
CA MET A 181 2.37 -0.05 16.35
C MET A 181 3.76 0.14 15.77
N PHE A 182 3.95 -0.25 14.52
CA PHE A 182 5.20 0.05 13.82
C PHE A 182 5.22 1.51 13.38
N ILE A 183 5.83 2.35 14.21
CA ILE A 183 6.00 3.78 13.99
C ILE A 183 7.35 4.24 14.55
N THR A 184 8.09 5.03 13.77
CA THR A 184 9.37 5.61 14.19
C THR A 184 9.19 7.09 14.49
N PRO A 185 9.55 7.58 15.70
CA PRO A 185 9.50 9.00 16.03
C PRO A 185 10.29 9.84 15.01
N GLY A 186 9.71 10.95 14.57
CA GLY A 186 10.32 11.85 13.59
C GLY A 186 10.30 11.34 12.14
N SER A 187 9.80 10.13 11.88
CA SER A 187 9.66 9.57 10.54
C SER A 187 8.21 9.60 10.09
N ARG A 188 7.95 10.02 8.83
CA ARG A 188 6.61 10.23 8.29
C ARG A 188 5.78 11.18 9.18
N HIS A 189 4.56 11.51 8.80
CA HIS A 189 3.79 12.55 9.51
C HIS A 189 3.35 12.12 10.90
N LEU A 190 2.71 10.94 11.06
CA LEU A 190 2.34 10.43 12.39
C LEU A 190 3.55 10.25 13.32
N GLY A 191 4.71 9.85 12.77
CA GLY A 191 5.94 9.75 13.55
C GLY A 191 6.46 11.10 14.02
N VAL A 192 6.30 12.17 13.20
CA VAL A 192 6.59 13.55 13.62
C VAL A 192 5.63 13.99 14.73
N PHE A 193 4.33 13.68 14.62
CA PHE A 193 3.36 13.99 15.69
C PHE A 193 3.70 13.23 16.97
N TRP A 194 3.99 11.93 16.84
CA TRP A 194 4.40 11.11 17.98
C TRP A 194 5.64 11.66 18.70
N GLU A 195 6.65 12.11 17.95
CA GLU A 195 7.84 12.77 18.55
C GLU A 195 7.47 14.01 19.38
N LYS A 196 6.50 14.82 18.93
CA LYS A 196 6.02 15.98 19.67
C LYS A 196 5.28 15.60 20.97
N TYR A 197 4.45 14.56 20.92
CA TYR A 197 3.79 14.01 22.11
C TYR A 197 4.80 13.44 23.11
N LEU A 198 5.83 12.74 22.64
CA LEU A 198 6.93 12.25 23.49
C LEU A 198 7.66 13.39 24.19
N LYS A 199 7.99 14.47 23.48
CA LYS A 199 8.64 15.68 24.09
C LYS A 199 7.77 16.33 25.18
N GLN A 200 6.45 16.24 25.05
CA GLN A 200 5.50 16.74 26.04
C GLN A 200 5.18 15.71 27.13
N ASN A 201 5.68 14.48 27.04
CA ASN A 201 5.34 13.34 27.88
C ASN A 201 3.81 13.14 28.01
N LYS A 202 3.09 13.27 26.88
CA LYS A 202 1.64 13.10 26.82
C LYS A 202 1.27 11.91 25.94
N PRO A 203 0.21 11.14 26.28
CA PRO A 203 -0.34 10.14 25.39
C PRO A 203 -0.82 10.78 24.08
N MET A 204 -0.55 10.12 22.93
CA MET A 204 -1.06 10.54 21.64
C MET A 204 -2.36 9.79 21.33
N PRO A 205 -3.50 10.49 21.24
CA PRO A 205 -4.74 9.87 20.77
C PRO A 205 -4.58 9.38 19.34
N ILE A 206 -5.13 8.20 19.06
CA ILE A 206 -5.10 7.60 17.73
C ILE A 206 -6.37 6.81 17.47
N SER A 207 -7.00 7.01 16.32
CA SER A 207 -8.09 6.18 15.82
C SER A 207 -7.59 5.29 14.68
N ILE A 208 -8.07 4.05 14.64
CA ILE A 208 -7.69 3.06 13.64
C ILE A 208 -8.97 2.55 12.98
N SER A 209 -9.20 2.95 11.73
CA SER A 209 -10.34 2.52 10.92
C SER A 209 -9.94 1.36 10.02
N ILE A 210 -10.79 0.32 9.92
CA ILE A 210 -10.53 -0.90 9.14
C ILE A 210 -11.76 -1.23 8.31
N GLY A 211 -11.56 -1.67 7.06
CA GLY A 211 -12.66 -2.10 6.20
C GLY A 211 -13.43 -0.93 5.57
N MET A 212 -12.72 -0.08 4.82
CA MET A 212 -13.31 1.03 4.07
C MET A 212 -13.33 0.73 2.57
N ASP A 213 -13.75 1.71 1.80
CA ASP A 213 -13.72 1.62 0.35
C ASP A 213 -12.29 1.72 -0.23
N PRO A 214 -12.08 1.22 -1.47
CA PRO A 214 -10.77 1.19 -2.12
C PRO A 214 -10.12 2.56 -2.32
N ALA A 215 -10.92 3.64 -2.50
CA ALA A 215 -10.40 4.98 -2.74
C ALA A 215 -9.63 5.51 -1.52
N ILE A 216 -10.10 5.17 -0.31
CA ILE A 216 -9.42 5.54 0.94
C ILE A 216 -8.06 4.86 1.00
N TYR A 217 -7.99 3.54 0.73
CA TYR A 217 -6.73 2.80 0.78
C TYR A 217 -5.70 3.30 -0.24
N MET A 218 -6.14 3.73 -1.43
CA MET A 218 -5.25 4.34 -2.40
C MET A 218 -4.76 5.73 -1.96
N ALA A 219 -5.60 6.50 -1.30
CA ALA A 219 -5.27 7.86 -0.85
C ALA A 219 -4.29 7.86 0.33
N VAL A 220 -4.53 7.03 1.35
CA VAL A 220 -3.72 7.00 2.59
C VAL A 220 -2.36 6.31 2.43
N ALA A 221 -2.04 5.85 1.24
CA ALA A 221 -0.75 5.29 0.87
C ALA A 221 0.17 6.30 0.14
N PHE A 222 -0.28 7.53 -0.06
CA PHE A 222 0.59 8.60 -0.53
C PHE A 222 1.58 9.03 0.57
N GLU A 223 2.74 9.53 0.13
CA GLU A 223 3.79 10.02 1.01
C GLU A 223 4.35 11.36 0.47
N ALA A 224 5.19 12.02 1.28
CA ALA A 224 5.93 13.19 0.82
C ALA A 224 6.81 12.83 -0.42
N PRO A 225 6.98 13.76 -1.37
CA PRO A 225 6.56 15.16 -1.35
C PRO A 225 5.12 15.44 -1.81
N THR A 226 4.37 14.41 -2.27
CA THR A 226 3.01 14.61 -2.80
C THR A 226 2.03 15.04 -1.70
N THR A 227 2.14 14.43 -0.53
CA THR A 227 1.40 14.81 0.67
C THR A 227 2.39 15.39 1.69
N PRO A 228 2.65 16.72 1.69
CA PRO A 228 3.53 17.35 2.66
C PRO A 228 2.90 17.39 4.06
N LEU A 229 3.72 17.63 5.09
CA LEU A 229 3.25 17.75 6.47
C LEU A 229 2.07 18.75 6.59
N GLY A 230 0.99 18.29 7.17
CA GLY A 230 -0.28 19.04 7.27
C GLY A 230 -1.28 18.78 6.14
N PHE A 231 -0.91 17.96 5.18
CA PHE A 231 -1.85 17.48 4.16
C PHE A 231 -2.73 16.37 4.74
N ASN A 232 -4.00 16.38 4.41
CA ASN A 232 -4.93 15.31 4.80
C ASN A 232 -5.23 14.43 3.57
N GLU A 233 -4.77 13.20 3.58
CA GLU A 233 -4.85 12.24 2.47
C GLU A 233 -6.30 11.92 2.08
N LEU A 234 -7.24 12.05 2.99
CA LEU A 234 -8.67 11.81 2.69
C LEU A 234 -9.25 12.79 1.67
N GLN A 235 -8.58 13.94 1.40
CA GLN A 235 -8.94 14.83 0.31
C GLN A 235 -8.74 14.17 -1.06
N ILE A 236 -7.71 13.34 -1.20
CA ILE A 236 -7.47 12.55 -2.42
C ILE A 236 -8.56 11.48 -2.56
N ALA A 237 -8.91 10.80 -1.47
CA ALA A 237 -10.01 9.82 -1.47
C ALA A 237 -11.34 10.46 -1.89
N GLY A 238 -11.63 11.65 -1.37
CA GLY A 238 -12.81 12.43 -1.76
C GLY A 238 -12.83 12.75 -3.25
N ALA A 239 -11.69 13.13 -3.81
CA ALA A 239 -11.56 13.40 -5.25
C ALA A 239 -11.76 12.13 -6.10
N LEU A 240 -11.19 10.98 -5.68
CA LEU A 240 -11.38 9.67 -6.35
C LEU A 240 -12.86 9.23 -6.32
N ARG A 241 -13.57 9.52 -5.25
CA ARG A 241 -15.01 9.21 -5.08
C ARG A 241 -15.93 10.22 -5.76
N GLY A 242 -15.45 11.44 -6.03
CA GLY A 242 -16.25 12.57 -6.49
C GLY A 242 -17.15 13.19 -5.41
N LYS A 243 -16.93 12.83 -4.12
CA LYS A 243 -17.67 13.35 -2.95
C LYS A 243 -16.81 13.26 -1.68
N PRO A 244 -17.08 14.10 -0.66
CA PRO A 244 -16.35 14.06 0.61
C PRO A 244 -16.34 12.68 1.25
N VAL A 245 -15.23 12.34 1.91
CA VAL A 245 -15.18 11.24 2.87
C VAL A 245 -15.90 11.69 4.15
N GLU A 246 -16.85 10.90 4.61
CA GLU A 246 -17.59 11.16 5.84
C GLU A 246 -16.80 10.67 7.05
N LEU A 247 -16.62 11.55 8.02
CA LEU A 247 -15.95 11.26 9.30
C LEU A 247 -16.96 11.32 10.43
N ALA A 248 -16.74 10.52 11.46
CA ALA A 248 -17.47 10.55 12.72
C ALA A 248 -16.53 10.91 13.87
N ARG A 249 -17.06 11.48 14.95
CA ARG A 249 -16.29 11.68 16.17
C ARG A 249 -16.10 10.36 16.88
N CYS A 250 -14.88 10.11 17.36
CA CYS A 250 -14.59 9.00 18.26
C CYS A 250 -15.35 9.16 19.57
N ILE A 251 -15.58 8.05 20.27
CA ILE A 251 -16.38 8.02 21.51
C ILE A 251 -15.52 8.33 22.74
N THR A 252 -14.27 7.82 22.74
CA THR A 252 -13.41 7.84 23.94
C THR A 252 -12.18 8.73 23.83
N ILE A 253 -11.88 9.23 22.62
CA ILE A 253 -10.71 10.07 22.33
C ILE A 253 -11.11 11.29 21.49
N PRO A 254 -10.36 12.41 21.54
CA PRO A 254 -10.69 13.64 20.81
C PRO A 254 -10.26 13.58 19.33
N GLU A 255 -10.47 12.46 18.66
CA GLU A 255 -10.14 12.24 17.26
C GLU A 255 -11.40 11.98 16.43
N THR A 256 -11.21 11.90 15.12
CA THR A 256 -12.24 11.44 14.18
C THR A 256 -11.85 10.08 13.60
N CYS A 257 -12.86 9.34 13.16
CA CYS A 257 -12.71 8.06 12.46
C CYS A 257 -13.54 8.09 11.16
N ILE A 258 -13.32 7.11 10.28
CA ILE A 258 -14.06 7.01 9.02
C ILE A 258 -15.44 6.43 9.31
N ALA A 259 -16.50 7.18 8.99
CA ALA A 259 -17.88 6.87 9.38
C ALA A 259 -18.42 5.53 8.83
N HIS A 260 -17.90 5.07 7.69
CA HIS A 260 -18.32 3.83 7.02
C HIS A 260 -17.37 2.63 7.25
N ALA A 261 -16.43 2.72 8.20
CA ALA A 261 -15.53 1.61 8.54
C ALA A 261 -16.28 0.42 9.12
N GLU A 262 -15.78 -0.78 8.90
CA GLU A 262 -16.28 -2.02 9.53
C GLU A 262 -15.90 -2.11 11.00
N TYR A 263 -14.66 -1.68 11.33
CA TYR A 263 -14.13 -1.56 12.69
C TYR A 263 -13.51 -0.19 12.88
N VAL A 264 -13.64 0.35 14.08
CA VAL A 264 -12.82 1.46 14.58
C VAL A 264 -12.26 1.06 15.94
N ILE A 265 -10.95 1.19 16.10
CA ILE A 265 -10.26 0.99 17.36
C ILE A 265 -9.79 2.36 17.83
N GLU A 266 -10.20 2.74 19.04
CA GLU A 266 -9.82 4.00 19.66
C GLU A 266 -8.80 3.72 20.78
N GLY A 267 -7.70 4.46 20.80
CA GLY A 267 -6.66 4.27 21.81
C GLY A 267 -5.69 5.43 21.91
N GLU A 268 -4.65 5.23 22.68
CA GLU A 268 -3.57 6.20 22.89
C GLU A 268 -2.22 5.50 22.84
N LEU A 269 -1.27 6.05 22.07
CA LEU A 269 0.15 5.72 22.21
C LEU A 269 0.66 6.26 23.54
N ILE A 270 1.28 5.39 24.34
CA ILE A 270 1.70 5.73 25.71
C ILE A 270 3.20 6.06 25.73
N PRO A 271 3.60 7.27 26.13
CA PRO A 271 5.00 7.65 26.27
C PRO A 271 5.77 6.71 27.20
N GLY A 272 6.97 6.30 26.77
CA GLY A 272 7.84 5.42 27.56
C GLY A 272 7.38 3.97 27.64
N LYS A 273 6.24 3.60 27.04
CA LYS A 273 5.79 2.21 26.98
C LYS A 273 6.10 1.61 25.63
N THR A 274 6.98 0.62 25.62
CA THR A 274 7.36 -0.15 24.42
C THR A 274 7.27 -1.64 24.69
N MET A 275 7.11 -2.44 23.63
CA MET A 275 6.95 -3.89 23.73
C MET A 275 7.48 -4.57 22.47
N ARG A 276 8.03 -5.77 22.58
CA ARG A 276 8.34 -6.61 21.42
C ARG A 276 7.03 -7.10 20.78
N GLU A 277 7.00 -7.14 19.45
CA GLU A 277 5.82 -7.65 18.73
C GLU A 277 5.54 -9.13 19.05
N ASP A 278 6.58 -9.92 19.26
CA ASP A 278 6.50 -11.36 19.51
C ASP A 278 6.49 -11.77 20.99
N ILE A 279 6.08 -10.88 21.89
CA ILE A 279 6.10 -11.17 23.33
C ILE A 279 5.28 -12.40 23.73
N ASN A 280 4.24 -12.73 22.95
CA ASN A 280 3.37 -13.87 23.19
C ASN A 280 3.80 -15.14 22.46
N THR A 281 4.58 -15.03 21.39
CA THR A 281 4.93 -16.14 20.49
C THR A 281 6.41 -16.51 20.56
N ASN A 282 7.24 -15.56 20.94
CA ASN A 282 8.70 -15.68 21.04
C ASN A 282 9.35 -16.24 19.76
N THR A 283 8.84 -15.85 18.59
CA THR A 283 9.33 -16.30 17.28
C THR A 283 10.63 -15.61 16.88
N GLY A 284 10.96 -14.48 17.48
CA GLY A 284 12.08 -13.63 17.09
C GLY A 284 11.89 -12.94 15.75
N LYS A 285 10.65 -12.92 15.21
CA LYS A 285 10.33 -12.39 13.89
C LYS A 285 9.08 -11.53 13.94
N ALA A 286 9.05 -10.47 13.14
CA ALA A 286 7.84 -9.73 12.81
C ALA A 286 7.11 -10.39 11.62
N MET A 287 6.03 -9.78 11.17
CA MET A 287 5.39 -10.17 9.91
C MET A 287 6.26 -9.75 8.73
N PRO A 288 6.59 -10.65 7.78
CA PRO A 288 7.34 -10.28 6.57
C PRO A 288 6.50 -9.38 5.66
N GLU A 289 7.18 -8.39 5.09
CA GLU A 289 6.67 -7.54 4.03
C GLU A 289 7.38 -7.88 2.71
N PHE A 290 7.35 -7.01 1.72
CA PHE A 290 8.24 -7.12 0.56
C PHE A 290 9.70 -6.90 1.02
N PRO A 291 10.68 -7.69 0.57
CA PRO A 291 10.67 -8.71 -0.49
C PRO A 291 10.20 -10.13 -0.07
N GLY A 292 9.85 -10.36 1.18
CA GLY A 292 9.28 -11.63 1.63
C GLY A 292 10.31 -12.67 2.09
N TYR A 293 11.53 -12.24 2.42
CA TYR A 293 12.53 -13.09 3.04
C TYR A 293 12.27 -13.22 4.55
N THR A 294 12.33 -14.44 5.08
CA THR A 294 12.19 -14.68 6.53
C THR A 294 13.22 -13.93 7.37
N GLY A 295 14.40 -13.69 6.82
CA GLY A 295 15.49 -12.99 7.52
C GLY A 295 15.21 -11.50 7.78
N GLU A 296 14.46 -10.84 6.91
CA GLU A 296 14.16 -9.42 7.06
C GLU A 296 13.13 -9.12 8.16
N ALA A 297 12.33 -10.12 8.49
CA ALA A 297 11.34 -10.02 9.55
C ALA A 297 11.91 -10.30 10.95
N LYS A 298 13.24 -10.35 11.10
CA LYS A 298 13.86 -10.49 12.41
C LYS A 298 13.57 -9.28 13.29
N LEU A 299 13.27 -9.57 14.54
CA LEU A 299 13.20 -8.57 15.60
C LEU A 299 14.59 -8.45 16.22
N ASP A 300 15.35 -7.44 15.84
CA ASP A 300 16.62 -7.13 16.47
C ASP A 300 16.37 -6.58 17.88
N ASP A 301 17.20 -6.98 18.84
CA ASP A 301 17.22 -6.35 20.16
C ASP A 301 18.00 -5.02 20.05
N PRO A 302 17.40 -3.87 20.35
CA PRO A 302 16.20 -3.60 21.17
C PRO A 302 14.97 -3.13 20.37
N ASN A 303 14.49 -3.89 19.43
CA ASN A 303 13.36 -3.47 18.58
C ASN A 303 12.02 -3.50 19.34
N TYR A 304 11.89 -2.59 20.29
CA TYR A 304 10.67 -2.38 21.05
C TYR A 304 9.81 -1.33 20.37
N LEU A 305 8.59 -1.71 20.00
CA LEU A 305 7.63 -0.81 19.37
C LEU A 305 6.75 -0.10 20.40
N PRO A 306 6.32 1.14 20.12
CA PRO A 306 5.35 1.85 20.92
C PRO A 306 4.06 1.06 21.11
N VAL A 307 3.47 1.18 22.29
CA VAL A 307 2.24 0.48 22.67
C VAL A 307 1.06 1.44 22.64
N ILE A 308 0.01 1.01 21.93
CA ILE A 308 -1.31 1.62 22.00
C ILE A 308 -2.10 0.96 23.13
N LYS A 309 -2.59 1.76 24.09
CA LYS A 309 -3.61 1.35 25.05
C LYS A 309 -4.97 1.61 24.45
N VAL A 310 -5.69 0.55 24.15
CA VAL A 310 -7.03 0.61 23.56
C VAL A 310 -8.04 1.05 24.61
N LYS A 311 -8.95 1.95 24.24
CA LYS A 311 -10.04 2.47 25.06
C LYS A 311 -11.41 1.96 24.62
N ALA A 312 -11.60 1.79 23.32
CA ALA A 312 -12.83 1.25 22.76
C ALA A 312 -12.57 0.54 21.43
N VAL A 313 -13.46 -0.38 21.12
CA VAL A 313 -13.67 -0.90 19.75
C VAL A 313 -15.12 -0.63 19.39
N THR A 314 -15.34 -0.01 18.22
CA THR A 314 -16.70 0.12 17.68
C THR A 314 -16.77 -0.60 16.34
N THR A 315 -17.93 -1.15 15.99
CA THR A 315 -18.09 -1.93 14.78
C THR A 315 -19.46 -1.72 14.12
N ARG A 316 -19.54 -2.11 12.87
CA ARG A 316 -20.84 -2.43 12.24
C ARG A 316 -21.36 -3.75 12.79
N HIS A 317 -22.65 -4.02 12.57
CA HIS A 317 -23.20 -5.37 12.80
C HIS A 317 -22.59 -6.38 11.82
N ASN A 318 -22.18 -7.57 12.34
CA ASN A 318 -21.49 -8.62 11.56
C ASN A 318 -20.30 -8.06 10.75
N PRO A 319 -19.30 -7.51 11.41
CA PRO A 319 -18.26 -6.75 10.76
C PRO A 319 -17.29 -7.62 9.95
N ILE A 320 -16.74 -7.04 8.88
CA ILE A 320 -15.79 -7.67 7.98
C ILE A 320 -14.39 -7.12 8.24
N MET A 321 -13.49 -7.97 8.72
CA MET A 321 -12.08 -7.63 8.87
C MET A 321 -11.40 -7.65 7.50
N LEU A 322 -11.01 -6.50 6.98
CA LEU A 322 -10.15 -6.43 5.80
C LEU A 322 -8.70 -6.65 6.21
N SER A 323 -8.03 -7.60 5.58
CA SER A 323 -6.64 -7.95 5.85
C SER A 323 -5.84 -8.11 4.55
N CYS A 324 -4.54 -7.91 4.64
CA CYS A 324 -3.59 -8.03 3.54
C CYS A 324 -2.43 -8.95 3.97
N ILE A 325 -1.99 -9.81 3.06
CA ILE A 325 -0.74 -10.56 3.22
C ILE A 325 0.41 -9.63 2.83
N GLY A 326 1.41 -9.44 3.71
CA GLY A 326 2.50 -8.48 3.52
C GLY A 326 3.20 -8.51 2.15
N PRO A 327 3.74 -9.65 1.67
CA PRO A 327 4.42 -9.71 0.37
C PRO A 327 3.48 -9.94 -0.83
N SER A 328 2.16 -9.74 -0.72
CA SER A 328 1.18 -10.01 -1.78
C SER A 328 1.05 -8.87 -2.80
N GLN A 329 0.32 -9.14 -3.90
CA GLN A 329 -0.03 -8.14 -4.90
C GLN A 329 -0.90 -7.01 -4.33
N GLU A 330 -1.67 -7.25 -3.26
CA GLU A 330 -2.45 -6.22 -2.57
C GLU A 330 -1.53 -5.15 -1.97
N HIS A 331 -0.46 -5.57 -1.29
CA HIS A 331 0.57 -4.66 -0.80
C HIS A 331 1.27 -3.90 -1.95
N VAL A 332 1.63 -4.61 -3.03
CA VAL A 332 2.22 -4.00 -4.24
C VAL A 332 1.31 -2.94 -4.84
N SER A 333 0.00 -3.19 -4.94
CA SER A 333 -0.95 -2.23 -5.51
C SER A 333 -1.09 -0.98 -4.64
N MET A 334 -1.17 -1.14 -3.32
CA MET A 334 -1.26 -0.01 -2.38
C MET A 334 0.01 0.85 -2.38
N ALA A 335 1.18 0.23 -2.43
CA ALA A 335 2.44 0.98 -2.47
C ALA A 335 2.69 1.59 -3.86
N GLY A 336 2.51 0.81 -4.92
CA GLY A 336 2.97 1.17 -6.27
C GLY A 336 2.08 2.17 -6.99
N ILE A 337 0.75 2.04 -6.92
CA ILE A 337 -0.14 2.92 -7.69
C ILE A 337 -0.05 4.40 -7.23
N PRO A 338 -0.04 4.72 -5.92
CA PRO A 338 0.21 6.08 -5.46
C PRO A 338 1.62 6.59 -5.82
N THR A 339 2.65 5.72 -5.74
CA THR A 339 4.02 6.06 -6.15
C THR A 339 4.09 6.47 -7.62
N GLU A 340 3.38 5.75 -8.53
CA GLU A 340 3.28 6.14 -9.93
C GLU A 340 2.71 7.56 -10.09
N ALA A 341 1.66 7.90 -9.35
CA ALA A 341 1.04 9.22 -9.39
C ALA A 341 2.01 10.32 -8.91
N SER A 342 2.77 10.07 -7.85
CA SER A 342 3.78 10.98 -7.32
C SER A 342 4.90 11.23 -8.33
N ILE A 343 5.39 10.17 -9.00
CA ILE A 343 6.40 10.27 -10.05
C ILE A 343 5.87 11.08 -11.24
N ILE A 344 4.65 10.79 -11.70
CA ILE A 344 4.00 11.51 -12.81
C ILE A 344 3.86 13.00 -12.47
N ASP A 345 3.40 13.31 -11.26
CA ASP A 345 3.17 14.70 -10.86
C ASP A 345 4.45 15.52 -10.85
N LEU A 346 5.54 14.97 -10.31
CA LEU A 346 6.81 15.67 -10.25
C LEU A 346 7.46 15.82 -11.63
N ILE A 347 7.42 14.79 -12.48
CA ILE A 347 7.99 14.84 -13.83
C ILE A 347 7.19 15.81 -14.71
N GLU A 348 5.86 15.78 -14.66
CA GLU A 348 5.03 16.65 -15.47
C GLU A 348 5.15 18.14 -15.07
N LYS A 349 5.42 18.43 -13.80
CA LYS A 349 5.75 19.82 -13.37
C LYS A 349 7.09 20.29 -13.92
N ALA A 350 8.08 19.41 -14.02
CA ALA A 350 9.44 19.77 -14.46
C ALA A 350 9.62 19.70 -15.99
N MET A 351 8.97 18.74 -16.66
CA MET A 351 9.13 18.50 -18.09
C MET A 351 7.83 18.00 -18.75
N PRO A 352 6.81 18.86 -18.89
CA PRO A 352 5.46 18.49 -19.27
C PRO A 352 5.39 17.79 -20.63
N GLY A 353 4.58 16.71 -20.68
CA GLY A 353 4.21 15.95 -21.88
C GLY A 353 5.34 15.13 -22.51
N ARG A 354 6.38 14.78 -21.76
CA ARG A 354 7.43 13.84 -22.18
C ARG A 354 7.25 12.47 -21.56
N LEU A 355 6.64 12.41 -20.41
CA LEU A 355 6.26 11.16 -19.76
C LEU A 355 4.97 10.62 -20.41
N VAL A 356 5.01 9.37 -20.87
CA VAL A 356 3.82 8.68 -21.41
C VAL A 356 3.10 7.91 -20.31
N ASN A 357 3.89 7.15 -19.53
CA ASN A 357 3.35 6.39 -18.42
C ASN A 357 4.46 5.96 -17.44
N VAL A 358 4.03 5.50 -16.27
CA VAL A 358 4.89 4.93 -15.22
C VAL A 358 4.29 3.62 -14.75
N HIS A 359 5.13 2.66 -14.41
CA HIS A 359 4.74 1.45 -13.72
C HIS A 359 5.70 1.16 -12.56
N ALA A 360 5.18 1.18 -11.34
CA ALA A 360 5.88 0.69 -10.15
C ALA A 360 5.74 -0.84 -10.12
N ALA A 361 6.79 -1.53 -10.57
CA ALA A 361 6.73 -2.94 -10.94
C ALA A 361 6.53 -3.88 -9.73
N PRO A 362 5.74 -4.94 -9.86
CA PRO A 362 5.53 -5.94 -8.80
C PRO A 362 6.81 -6.62 -8.33
N CYS A 363 7.78 -6.83 -9.21
CA CYS A 363 9.09 -7.41 -8.86
C CYS A 363 9.88 -6.54 -7.87
N GLY A 364 9.59 -5.25 -7.79
CA GLY A 364 10.12 -4.31 -6.81
C GLY A 364 9.15 -4.00 -5.65
N GLY A 365 8.10 -4.80 -5.48
CA GLY A 365 7.10 -4.56 -4.43
C GLY A 365 6.29 -3.28 -4.57
N GLY A 366 6.29 -2.66 -5.76
CA GLY A 366 5.72 -1.33 -5.98
C GLY A 366 6.57 -0.19 -5.40
N LYS A 367 7.73 -0.50 -4.80
CA LYS A 367 8.60 0.46 -4.11
C LYS A 367 9.98 0.58 -4.74
N PHE A 368 10.65 -0.55 -5.05
CA PHE A 368 12.06 -0.56 -5.44
C PHE A 368 12.31 -0.37 -6.92
N VAL A 369 11.34 -0.69 -7.78
CA VAL A 369 11.50 -0.66 -9.23
C VAL A 369 10.39 0.14 -9.87
N SER A 370 10.76 1.14 -10.68
CA SER A 370 9.85 1.84 -11.58
C SER A 370 10.33 1.80 -13.01
N ILE A 371 9.38 1.69 -13.93
CA ILE A 371 9.60 1.71 -15.37
C ILE A 371 8.93 2.98 -15.90
N LEU A 372 9.71 3.87 -16.51
CA LEU A 372 9.25 5.14 -17.07
C LEU A 372 9.24 5.07 -18.59
N GLN A 373 8.07 5.25 -19.18
CA GLN A 373 7.89 5.32 -20.62
C GLN A 373 8.02 6.77 -21.10
N ILE A 374 9.11 7.09 -21.79
CA ILE A 374 9.49 8.46 -22.15
C ILE A 374 9.40 8.69 -23.64
N LYS A 375 8.78 9.79 -24.05
CA LYS A 375 8.69 10.23 -25.45
C LYS A 375 9.68 11.36 -25.71
N LYS A 376 10.77 11.07 -26.41
CA LYS A 376 11.66 12.09 -26.99
C LYS A 376 10.99 12.69 -28.23
N ARG A 377 10.76 14.00 -28.26
CA ARG A 377 10.05 14.70 -29.33
C ARG A 377 11.00 15.19 -30.43
N ASN A 378 12.20 15.53 -30.02
CA ASN A 378 13.26 16.02 -30.91
C ASN A 378 14.62 15.76 -30.26
N ILE A 379 15.70 16.07 -30.99
CA ILE A 379 17.07 15.83 -30.53
C ILE A 379 17.42 16.54 -29.21
N ASN A 380 16.78 17.66 -28.88
CA ASN A 380 17.05 18.39 -27.63
C ASN A 380 16.41 17.70 -26.41
N ASP A 381 15.66 16.64 -26.58
CA ASP A 381 15.14 15.81 -25.50
C ASP A 381 16.13 14.72 -25.06
N GLU A 382 17.26 14.55 -25.78
CA GLU A 382 18.33 13.65 -25.33
C GLU A 382 18.88 14.07 -23.96
N GLY A 383 19.03 13.09 -23.06
CA GLY A 383 19.40 13.30 -21.67
C GLY A 383 18.24 13.65 -20.73
N ARG A 384 17.08 14.10 -21.24
CA ARG A 384 15.91 14.38 -20.40
C ARG A 384 15.30 13.12 -19.79
N GLN A 385 15.40 11.97 -20.45
CA GLN A 385 14.98 10.68 -19.89
C GLN A 385 15.73 10.37 -18.61
N ARG A 386 17.05 10.65 -18.55
CA ARG A 386 17.87 10.46 -17.34
C ARG A 386 17.51 11.46 -16.24
N GLN A 387 17.16 12.71 -16.59
CA GLN A 387 16.59 13.66 -15.62
C GLN A 387 15.26 13.20 -15.05
N ALA A 388 14.39 12.56 -15.86
CA ALA A 388 13.13 11.98 -15.39
C ALA A 388 13.36 10.89 -14.33
N ALA A 389 14.39 10.05 -14.50
CA ALA A 389 14.76 9.05 -13.50
C ALA A 389 15.21 9.69 -12.17
N LEU A 390 15.98 10.78 -12.21
CA LEU A 390 16.37 11.52 -11.00
C LEU A 390 15.15 12.13 -10.28
N LEU A 391 14.18 12.64 -11.04
CA LEU A 391 12.91 13.11 -10.50
C LEU A 391 12.08 11.97 -9.88
N ALA A 392 12.09 10.77 -10.47
CA ALA A 392 11.42 9.61 -9.90
C ALA A 392 12.01 9.22 -8.54
N PHE A 393 13.34 9.24 -8.38
CA PHE A 393 14.00 9.04 -7.08
C PHE A 393 13.65 10.12 -6.06
N SER A 394 13.40 11.35 -6.51
CA SER A 394 12.98 12.46 -5.64
C SER A 394 11.49 12.38 -5.28
N ALA A 395 10.66 11.85 -6.19
CA ALA A 395 9.24 11.66 -5.95
C ALA A 395 8.96 10.54 -4.95
N PHE A 396 9.83 9.53 -4.90
CA PHE A 396 9.76 8.44 -3.94
C PHE A 396 11.17 8.02 -3.52
N SER A 397 11.58 8.48 -2.34
CA SER A 397 12.97 8.37 -1.84
C SER A 397 13.44 6.92 -1.64
N GLU A 398 12.53 6.00 -1.44
CA GLU A 398 12.82 4.57 -1.21
C GLU A 398 13.05 3.77 -2.51
N MET A 399 12.80 4.36 -3.69
CA MET A 399 13.04 3.74 -4.99
C MET A 399 14.51 3.37 -5.17
N LYS A 400 14.78 2.17 -5.69
CA LYS A 400 16.14 1.64 -5.89
C LYS A 400 16.56 1.64 -7.35
N HIS A 401 15.69 1.21 -8.27
CA HIS A 401 15.98 1.04 -9.68
C HIS A 401 14.95 1.73 -10.56
N VAL A 402 15.42 2.44 -11.59
CA VAL A 402 14.55 3.05 -12.59
C VAL A 402 14.98 2.57 -13.98
N PHE A 403 14.03 1.99 -14.71
CA PHE A 403 14.18 1.66 -16.12
C PHE A 403 13.53 2.75 -16.97
N LEU A 404 14.23 3.18 -18.00
CA LEU A 404 13.75 4.15 -18.99
C LEU A 404 13.54 3.45 -20.32
N VAL A 405 12.35 3.59 -20.89
CA VAL A 405 12.00 2.93 -22.17
C VAL A 405 11.25 3.88 -23.10
N ASP A 406 11.27 3.57 -24.39
CA ASP A 406 10.49 4.28 -25.40
C ASP A 406 9.00 3.90 -25.37
N PRO A 407 8.10 4.69 -26.03
CA PRO A 407 6.65 4.46 -26.00
C PRO A 407 6.16 3.13 -26.60
N ASP A 408 6.99 2.44 -27.38
CA ASP A 408 6.67 1.15 -28.01
C ASP A 408 6.86 -0.07 -27.10
N VAL A 409 7.42 0.13 -25.88
CA VAL A 409 7.62 -0.94 -24.88
C VAL A 409 6.42 -0.99 -23.94
N ASP A 410 5.79 -2.16 -23.78
CA ASP A 410 4.73 -2.34 -22.78
C ASP A 410 5.34 -2.47 -21.37
N ILE A 411 5.25 -1.41 -20.58
CA ILE A 411 5.81 -1.35 -19.23
C ILE A 411 5.13 -2.27 -18.21
N PHE A 412 4.02 -2.91 -18.58
CA PHE A 412 3.31 -3.91 -17.77
C PHE A 412 3.71 -5.34 -18.13
N ASP A 413 4.52 -5.51 -19.17
CA ASP A 413 5.10 -6.78 -19.60
C ASP A 413 6.60 -6.80 -19.31
N MET A 414 7.01 -7.67 -18.38
CA MET A 414 8.41 -7.78 -17.99
C MET A 414 9.28 -8.41 -19.08
N ASP A 415 8.73 -9.25 -19.94
CA ASP A 415 9.47 -9.83 -21.06
C ASP A 415 9.75 -8.77 -22.12
N ASP A 416 8.79 -7.86 -22.35
CA ASP A 416 8.98 -6.72 -23.25
C ASP A 416 10.01 -5.72 -22.71
N LEU A 417 10.02 -5.47 -21.39
CA LEU A 417 11.06 -4.70 -20.73
C LEU A 417 12.45 -5.33 -20.91
N MET A 418 12.56 -6.64 -20.65
CA MET A 418 13.82 -7.36 -20.80
C MET A 418 14.29 -7.44 -22.25
N TRP A 419 13.36 -7.51 -23.21
CA TRP A 419 13.67 -7.37 -24.61
C TRP A 419 14.29 -6.00 -24.93
N ALA A 420 13.71 -4.90 -24.42
CA ALA A 420 14.27 -3.56 -24.60
C ALA A 420 15.66 -3.45 -23.95
N MET A 421 15.85 -3.98 -22.76
CA MET A 421 17.15 -4.03 -22.09
C MET A 421 18.18 -4.83 -22.90
N THR A 422 17.79 -5.93 -23.50
CA THR A 422 18.70 -6.78 -24.30
C THR A 422 19.12 -6.11 -25.61
N THR A 423 18.25 -5.32 -26.24
CA THR A 423 18.44 -4.83 -27.60
C THR A 423 18.83 -3.36 -27.69
N ARG A 424 18.65 -2.55 -26.62
CA ARG A 424 18.80 -1.09 -26.61
C ARG A 424 19.73 -0.57 -25.52
N PHE A 425 20.36 -1.45 -24.76
CA PHE A 425 21.16 -1.07 -23.57
C PHE A 425 22.61 -1.53 -23.72
N GLN A 426 23.55 -0.64 -23.40
CA GLN A 426 24.98 -0.92 -23.29
C GLN A 426 25.44 -0.64 -21.87
N GLY A 427 25.95 -1.67 -21.20
CA GLY A 427 26.22 -1.63 -19.76
C GLY A 427 27.25 -0.61 -19.29
N ASP A 428 28.14 -0.15 -20.18
CA ASP A 428 29.19 0.85 -19.91
C ASP A 428 28.70 2.29 -20.12
N ILE A 429 27.61 2.50 -20.85
CA ILE A 429 27.08 3.84 -21.22
C ILE A 429 25.73 4.12 -20.57
N ASP A 430 24.86 3.10 -20.52
CA ASP A 430 23.44 3.25 -20.20
C ASP A 430 23.10 2.80 -18.77
N PHE A 431 24.07 2.24 -18.06
CA PHE A 431 23.97 1.98 -16.63
C PHE A 431 24.54 3.14 -15.83
N ILE A 432 23.71 3.78 -15.00
CA ILE A 432 24.12 4.95 -14.24
C ILE A 432 23.90 4.63 -12.74
N PRO A 433 24.99 4.27 -12.02
CA PRO A 433 24.93 4.08 -10.57
C PRO A 433 24.98 5.42 -9.84
N ILE A 434 24.21 5.55 -8.77
CA ILE A 434 24.19 6.71 -7.86
C ILE A 434 24.46 6.17 -6.45
N PRO A 435 25.72 6.10 -6.01
CA PRO A 435 26.09 5.52 -4.72
C PRO A 435 25.78 6.47 -3.55
N GLY A 436 25.62 5.91 -2.35
CA GLY A 436 25.56 6.65 -1.10
C GLY A 436 24.27 7.43 -0.87
N VAL A 437 23.15 6.94 -1.39
CA VAL A 437 21.83 7.60 -1.26
C VAL A 437 20.89 6.76 -0.41
N HIS A 438 19.90 7.43 0.18
CA HIS A 438 18.86 6.79 0.98
C HIS A 438 18.05 5.79 0.17
N THR A 439 17.76 4.63 0.78
CA THR A 439 16.91 3.57 0.22
C THR A 439 16.02 2.98 1.30
N HIS A 440 15.13 2.08 0.92
CA HIS A 440 14.20 1.43 1.85
C HIS A 440 14.94 0.50 2.82
N VAL A 441 14.60 0.56 4.11
CA VAL A 441 15.20 -0.27 5.17
C VAL A 441 14.90 -1.78 5.00
N LEU A 442 13.85 -2.13 4.28
CA LEU A 442 13.51 -3.53 3.97
C LEU A 442 14.36 -4.12 2.83
N ASP A 443 15.27 -3.36 2.22
CA ASP A 443 16.20 -3.91 1.23
C ASP A 443 17.31 -4.69 1.92
N PRO A 444 17.33 -6.03 1.85
CA PRO A 444 18.32 -6.83 2.57
C PRO A 444 19.74 -6.66 2.01
N SER A 445 19.89 -6.12 0.80
CA SER A 445 21.19 -5.87 0.19
C SER A 445 21.87 -4.57 0.69
N ASN A 446 21.19 -3.77 1.52
CA ASN A 446 21.77 -2.57 2.11
C ASN A 446 22.31 -2.79 3.53
N ASP A 447 22.45 -4.04 3.97
CA ASP A 447 23.07 -4.40 5.23
C ASP A 447 24.62 -4.28 5.12
N PRO A 448 25.32 -3.63 6.07
CA PRO A 448 26.79 -3.63 6.11
C PRO A 448 27.43 -5.01 6.09
N LEU A 449 26.71 -6.05 6.54
CA LEU A 449 27.18 -7.44 6.44
C LEU A 449 27.14 -8.01 5.01
N TYR A 450 26.29 -7.44 4.14
CA TYR A 450 26.20 -7.80 2.73
C TYR A 450 27.42 -7.29 1.95
N ASP A 451 27.79 -6.03 2.17
CA ASP A 451 28.94 -5.40 1.53
C ASP A 451 29.61 -4.37 2.47
N PRO A 452 30.93 -4.52 2.74
CA PRO A 452 31.66 -3.59 3.63
C PRO A 452 31.69 -2.13 3.16
N SER A 453 31.35 -1.83 1.91
CA SER A 453 31.21 -0.46 1.41
C SER A 453 29.97 0.25 1.93
N ILE A 454 28.99 -0.49 2.43
CA ILE A 454 27.76 0.04 3.03
C ILE A 454 28.09 0.49 4.46
N ARG A 455 28.12 1.80 4.66
CA ARG A 455 28.56 2.38 5.95
C ARG A 455 27.46 2.43 6.99
N VAL A 456 26.22 2.54 6.54
CA VAL A 456 25.04 2.70 7.40
C VAL A 456 23.86 1.98 6.77
N HIS A 457 23.10 1.25 7.58
CA HIS A 457 21.84 0.61 7.14
C HIS A 457 20.87 1.68 6.60
N GLY A 458 20.20 1.41 5.48
CA GLY A 458 19.30 2.37 4.81
C GLY A 458 20.00 3.28 3.80
N ILE A 459 21.29 3.07 3.52
CA ILE A 459 22.03 3.75 2.44
C ILE A 459 22.54 2.71 1.46
N SER A 460 22.22 2.89 0.18
CA SER A 460 22.72 1.99 -0.87
C SER A 460 23.01 2.72 -2.18
N CYS A 461 23.15 1.98 -3.27
CA CYS A 461 23.29 2.53 -4.61
C CYS A 461 21.95 2.47 -5.34
N LYS A 462 21.48 3.62 -5.84
CA LYS A 462 20.38 3.67 -6.82
C LYS A 462 20.92 3.47 -8.22
N SER A 463 20.09 2.90 -9.12
CA SER A 463 20.51 2.59 -10.48
C SER A 463 19.49 3.05 -11.51
N ILE A 464 20.00 3.65 -12.58
CA ILE A 464 19.22 3.97 -13.78
C ILE A 464 19.67 3.01 -14.89
N PHE A 465 18.72 2.39 -15.56
CA PHE A 465 18.89 1.57 -16.75
C PHE A 465 18.23 2.30 -17.92
N ASP A 466 19.03 2.94 -18.78
CA ASP A 466 18.53 3.71 -19.92
C ASP A 466 18.39 2.83 -21.16
N CYS A 467 17.22 2.23 -21.31
CA CYS A 467 16.88 1.37 -22.44
C CYS A 467 16.14 2.16 -23.55
N THR A 468 16.40 3.47 -23.68
CA THR A 468 15.81 4.29 -24.74
C THR A 468 16.71 4.38 -25.95
N VAL A 469 16.10 4.38 -27.12
CA VAL A 469 16.83 4.53 -28.41
C VAL A 469 17.27 5.99 -28.57
N PRO A 470 18.51 6.30 -29.02
CA PRO A 470 18.91 7.63 -29.43
C PRO A 470 17.95 8.22 -30.47
N PHE A 471 17.57 9.49 -30.29
CA PHE A 471 16.55 10.12 -31.15
C PHE A 471 16.85 10.00 -32.66
N THR A 472 18.11 10.13 -33.03
CA THR A 472 18.58 10.05 -34.42
C THR A 472 18.54 8.64 -35.02
N LEU A 473 18.39 7.60 -34.18
CA LEU A 473 18.39 6.20 -34.61
C LEU A 473 17.01 5.57 -34.57
N LYS A 474 15.95 6.31 -34.30
CA LYS A 474 14.59 5.77 -34.09
C LYS A 474 14.12 4.87 -35.24
N ASP A 475 14.39 5.28 -36.47
CA ASP A 475 13.95 4.53 -37.66
C ASP A 475 14.62 3.14 -37.76
N GLN A 476 15.82 2.98 -37.20
CA GLN A 476 16.52 1.69 -37.16
C GLN A 476 15.97 0.72 -36.12
N PHE A 477 15.24 1.25 -35.13
CA PHE A 477 14.66 0.50 -34.02
C PHE A 477 13.14 0.38 -34.09
N GLU A 478 12.54 0.73 -35.23
CA GLU A 478 11.12 0.54 -35.45
C GLU A 478 10.79 -0.97 -35.51
N ARG A 479 9.86 -1.41 -34.65
CA ARG A 479 9.41 -2.81 -34.61
C ARG A 479 8.71 -3.15 -35.94
N CYS A 480 8.94 -4.37 -36.44
CA CYS A 480 8.22 -4.85 -37.61
C CYS A 480 6.71 -4.89 -37.32
N LYS A 481 5.95 -4.50 -38.35
CA LYS A 481 4.49 -4.46 -38.31
C LYS A 481 3.95 -5.63 -39.09
N PHE A 482 3.17 -6.49 -38.43
CA PHE A 482 2.44 -7.54 -39.10
C PHE A 482 1.14 -6.99 -39.69
N MET A 483 0.66 -7.64 -40.76
CA MET A 483 -0.63 -7.30 -41.36
C MET A 483 -1.77 -7.60 -40.40
N GLU A 484 -2.68 -6.65 -40.28
CA GLU A 484 -3.94 -6.88 -39.54
C GLU A 484 -4.78 -7.93 -40.32
N ILE A 485 -5.30 -8.89 -39.55
CA ILE A 485 -6.13 -9.97 -40.09
C ILE A 485 -7.52 -9.97 -39.45
N ASP A 486 -8.49 -10.50 -40.16
CA ASP A 486 -9.80 -10.83 -39.57
C ASP A 486 -9.68 -12.08 -38.69
N ARG A 487 -9.61 -11.91 -37.38
CA ARG A 487 -9.46 -13.00 -36.43
C ARG A 487 -10.63 -13.98 -36.46
N GLN A 488 -11.86 -13.48 -36.70
CA GLN A 488 -13.04 -14.33 -36.77
C GLN A 488 -12.96 -15.31 -37.94
N LYS A 489 -12.43 -14.86 -39.09
CA LYS A 489 -12.20 -15.71 -40.24
C LYS A 489 -11.28 -16.89 -39.93
N TRP A 490 -10.38 -16.74 -38.99
CA TRP A 490 -9.35 -17.72 -38.65
C TRP A 490 -9.67 -18.48 -37.35
N ASN A 491 -10.86 -18.27 -36.76
CA ASN A 491 -11.26 -18.86 -35.46
C ASN A 491 -10.21 -18.60 -34.34
N ILE A 492 -9.60 -17.41 -34.31
CA ILE A 492 -8.66 -17.00 -33.29
C ILE A 492 -9.46 -16.29 -32.18
N GLU A 493 -9.49 -16.88 -31.01
CA GLU A 493 -10.06 -16.26 -29.78
C GLU A 493 -9.14 -15.17 -29.24
N GLU A 494 -9.70 -14.17 -28.53
CA GLU A 494 -8.93 -13.10 -27.90
C GLU A 494 -8.09 -13.58 -26.72
#